data_8a0513161f52d479d991bf2c39d4ece6
#
_entry.id   8a0513161f52d479d991bf2c39d4ece6
#
_cell.length_a   1.000
_cell.length_b   1.000
_cell.length_c   1.000
_cell.angle_alpha   90.00
_cell.angle_beta   90.00
_cell.angle_gamma   90.00
#
_symmetry.space_group_name_H-M   'P 1'
#
loop_
_entity.id
_entity.type
_entity.pdbx_description
1 polymer ?
#
loop_
_entity_poly.entity_id
_entity_poly.type
_entity_poly.pdbx_seq_one_letter_code
_entity_poly.pdbx_strand_id
1 'polypeptide(L)'
;MGGAPDLTNLRVRELLQLEASIVSELRGRGLVRTNNKPLGDIAEQVVLAARGGVLEPNSTKSHDVTDQSGRRIQVKAMGGRVVGRSGKFSRFRSFDFDTAVFLIFAAETFELVLAREVDADSVEAVAPYSRHTNGRQATLRQVESLGLDVTTEMREAFATLDPDAVDLVQ
;
A
#
# COMPACT_ATOMS: atom_id res chain seq x y z
N MET A 1 -16.92 -8.17 -18.57
CA MET A 1 -16.36 -8.30 -17.22
C MET A 1 -16.17 -9.78 -16.92
N GLY A 2 -14.95 -10.23 -16.82
CA GLY A 2 -14.66 -11.59 -16.39
C GLY A 2 -14.96 -11.70 -14.89
N GLY A 3 -15.91 -12.59 -14.52
CA GLY A 3 -16.09 -12.95 -13.12
C GLY A 3 -14.79 -13.54 -12.55
N ALA A 4 -14.61 -13.49 -11.23
CA ALA A 4 -13.50 -14.17 -10.58
C ALA A 4 -13.51 -15.67 -10.97
N PRO A 5 -12.33 -16.26 -11.20
CA PRO A 5 -12.25 -17.68 -11.54
C PRO A 5 -12.85 -18.55 -10.42
N ASP A 6 -13.60 -19.59 -10.78
CA ASP A 6 -14.09 -20.56 -9.79
C ASP A 6 -12.92 -21.42 -9.30
N LEU A 7 -12.56 -21.24 -8.04
CA LEU A 7 -11.45 -21.95 -7.38
C LEU A 7 -11.90 -23.13 -6.52
N THR A 8 -13.22 -23.37 -6.41
CA THR A 8 -13.79 -24.35 -5.46
C THR A 8 -13.35 -25.78 -5.73
N ASN A 9 -13.08 -26.12 -6.98
CA ASN A 9 -12.67 -27.46 -7.39
C ASN A 9 -11.15 -27.67 -7.48
N LEU A 10 -10.35 -26.62 -7.18
CA LEU A 10 -8.89 -26.72 -7.22
C LEU A 10 -8.34 -27.41 -5.96
N ARG A 11 -7.37 -28.31 -6.17
CA ARG A 11 -6.60 -28.92 -5.09
C ARG A 11 -5.69 -27.88 -4.44
N VAL A 12 -5.29 -28.11 -3.19
CA VAL A 12 -4.41 -27.20 -2.45
C VAL A 12 -3.13 -26.86 -3.24
N ARG A 13 -2.52 -27.86 -3.90
CA ARG A 13 -1.32 -27.62 -4.72
C ARG A 13 -1.60 -26.68 -5.89
N GLU A 14 -2.73 -26.81 -6.55
CA GLU A 14 -3.15 -25.98 -7.69
C GLU A 14 -3.43 -24.54 -7.25
N LEU A 15 -4.04 -24.36 -6.07
CA LEU A 15 -4.22 -23.02 -5.48
C LEU A 15 -2.89 -22.34 -5.18
N LEU A 16 -1.91 -23.08 -4.63
CA LEU A 16 -0.58 -22.53 -4.36
C LEU A 16 0.19 -22.19 -5.65
N GLN A 17 0.04 -23.01 -6.70
CA GLN A 17 0.64 -22.72 -8.01
C GLN A 17 0.00 -21.50 -8.67
N LEU A 18 -1.32 -21.34 -8.54
CA LEU A 18 -2.04 -20.16 -9.04
C LEU A 18 -1.57 -18.89 -8.32
N GLU A 19 -1.46 -18.91 -6.99
CA GLU A 19 -0.93 -17.80 -6.20
C GLU A 19 0.49 -17.42 -6.64
N ALA A 20 1.37 -18.40 -6.81
CA ALA A 20 2.74 -18.17 -7.28
C ALA A 20 2.76 -17.56 -8.70
N SER A 21 1.85 -18.01 -9.59
CA SER A 21 1.73 -17.49 -10.95
C SER A 21 1.26 -16.02 -10.95
N ILE A 22 0.30 -15.68 -10.10
CA ILE A 22 -0.18 -14.30 -9.93
C ILE A 22 0.95 -13.38 -9.47
N VAL A 23 1.70 -13.79 -8.45
CA VAL A 23 2.85 -13.00 -7.96
C VAL A 23 3.92 -12.86 -9.04
N SER A 24 4.18 -13.91 -9.82
CA SER A 24 5.12 -13.89 -10.93
C SER A 24 4.70 -12.90 -12.02
N GLU A 25 3.41 -12.84 -12.37
CA GLU A 25 2.86 -11.90 -13.35
C GLU A 25 2.99 -10.45 -12.85
N LEU A 26 2.59 -10.17 -11.60
CA LEU A 26 2.76 -8.84 -11.00
C LEU A 26 4.22 -8.39 -10.98
N ARG A 27 5.13 -9.32 -10.75
CA ARG A 27 6.58 -9.05 -10.83
C ARG A 27 7.03 -8.77 -12.26
N GLY A 28 6.55 -9.54 -13.23
CA GLY A 28 6.84 -9.33 -14.65
C GLY A 28 6.42 -7.95 -15.14
N ARG A 29 5.33 -7.39 -14.59
CA ARG A 29 4.87 -6.01 -14.83
C ARG A 29 5.65 -4.95 -14.04
N GLY A 30 6.61 -5.33 -13.19
CA GLY A 30 7.39 -4.41 -12.36
C GLY A 30 6.63 -3.85 -11.14
N LEU A 31 5.46 -4.39 -10.82
CA LEU A 31 4.58 -3.89 -9.74
C LEU A 31 4.93 -4.45 -8.36
N VAL A 32 5.64 -5.58 -8.31
CA VAL A 32 6.00 -6.29 -7.08
C VAL A 32 7.48 -6.62 -7.08
N ARG A 33 8.17 -6.30 -5.99
CA ARG A 33 9.62 -6.51 -5.85
C ARG A 33 9.97 -7.69 -4.93
N THR A 34 9.03 -8.13 -4.10
CA THR A 34 9.24 -9.17 -3.10
C THR A 34 8.33 -10.38 -3.31
N ASN A 35 8.59 -11.47 -2.57
CA ASN A 35 7.70 -12.64 -2.53
C ASN A 35 6.65 -12.53 -1.41
N ASN A 36 6.57 -11.39 -0.74
CA ASN A 36 5.57 -11.12 0.29
C ASN A 36 4.19 -10.85 -0.34
N LYS A 37 3.18 -10.62 0.48
CA LYS A 37 1.87 -10.18 -0.02
C LYS A 37 2.03 -8.92 -0.86
N PRO A 38 1.52 -8.89 -2.08
CA PRO A 38 1.85 -7.85 -3.07
C PRO A 38 1.33 -6.45 -2.71
N LEU A 39 0.34 -6.34 -1.82
CA LEU A 39 -0.34 -5.08 -1.54
C LEU A 39 0.60 -3.97 -1.06
N GLY A 40 1.62 -4.29 -0.27
CA GLY A 40 2.63 -3.32 0.17
C GLY A 40 3.40 -2.73 -1.01
N ASP A 41 3.94 -3.58 -1.86
CA ASP A 41 4.69 -3.16 -3.05
C ASP A 41 3.79 -2.38 -4.03
N ILE A 42 2.53 -2.80 -4.22
CA ILE A 42 1.55 -2.07 -5.04
C ILE A 42 1.27 -0.67 -4.47
N ALA A 43 1.09 -0.55 -3.15
CA ALA A 43 0.87 0.74 -2.51
C ALA A 43 2.05 1.70 -2.70
N GLU A 44 3.28 1.20 -2.64
CA GLU A 44 4.48 1.98 -2.94
C GLU A 44 4.48 2.47 -4.41
N GLN A 45 4.07 1.62 -5.37
CA GLN A 45 3.94 2.01 -6.78
C GLN A 45 2.85 3.08 -6.97
N VAL A 46 1.72 2.99 -6.27
CA VAL A 46 0.67 4.02 -6.30
C VAL A 46 1.21 5.37 -5.84
N VAL A 47 1.92 5.40 -4.71
CA VAL A 47 2.51 6.64 -4.20
C VAL A 47 3.58 7.18 -5.15
N LEU A 48 4.42 6.31 -5.72
CA LEU A 48 5.40 6.72 -6.74
C LEU A 48 4.72 7.32 -7.96
N ALA A 49 3.66 6.70 -8.47
CA ALA A 49 2.91 7.21 -9.62
C ALA A 49 2.28 8.58 -9.33
N ALA A 50 1.76 8.79 -8.10
CA ALA A 50 1.15 10.05 -7.69
C ALA A 50 2.17 11.17 -7.42
N ARG A 51 3.32 10.86 -6.85
CA ARG A 51 4.30 11.85 -6.37
C ARG A 51 5.50 12.01 -7.30
N GLY A 52 5.75 11.05 -8.17
CA GLY A 52 6.99 10.95 -8.92
C GLY A 52 8.19 10.62 -8.02
N GLY A 53 9.38 10.77 -8.56
CA GLY A 53 10.62 10.52 -7.83
C GLY A 53 11.14 9.09 -7.99
N VAL A 54 11.59 8.48 -6.90
CA VAL A 54 12.20 7.15 -6.91
C VAL A 54 11.71 6.29 -5.76
N LEU A 55 11.59 4.98 -6.01
CA LEU A 55 11.45 3.97 -4.95
C LEU A 55 12.81 3.71 -4.32
N GLU A 56 12.82 3.73 -2.98
CA GLU A 56 14.01 3.35 -2.24
C GLU A 56 14.25 1.84 -2.29
N PRO A 57 15.51 1.39 -2.14
CA PRO A 57 15.80 -0.03 -1.98
C PRO A 57 15.04 -0.65 -0.81
N ASN A 58 14.60 -1.91 -0.93
CA ASN A 58 13.88 -2.63 0.12
C ASN A 58 14.62 -2.71 1.48
N SER A 59 15.93 -2.46 1.49
CA SER A 59 16.75 -2.39 2.70
C SER A 59 16.65 -1.06 3.44
N THR A 60 16.11 -0.01 2.83
CA THR A 60 15.90 1.29 3.45
C THR A 60 14.83 1.17 4.55
N LYS A 61 15.16 1.60 5.77
CA LYS A 61 14.30 1.38 6.94
C LYS A 61 13.40 2.56 7.27
N SER A 62 13.72 3.74 6.71
CA SER A 62 13.10 5.00 7.10
C SER A 62 11.89 5.37 6.22
N HIS A 63 11.99 5.15 4.91
CA HIS A 63 10.96 5.55 3.96
C HIS A 63 11.01 4.66 2.71
N ASP A 64 9.96 4.71 1.91
CA ASP A 64 9.76 3.84 0.74
C ASP A 64 9.91 4.60 -0.58
N VAL A 65 9.55 5.90 -0.58
CA VAL A 65 9.60 6.77 -1.75
C VAL A 65 10.30 8.08 -1.40
N THR A 66 11.18 8.55 -2.28
CA THR A 66 11.66 9.94 -2.27
C THR A 66 11.03 10.64 -3.47
N ASP A 67 10.17 11.64 -3.23
CA ASP A 67 9.46 12.34 -4.28
C ASP A 67 10.35 13.29 -5.09
N GLN A 68 9.79 13.92 -6.13
CA GLN A 68 10.53 14.84 -7.01
C GLN A 68 11.10 16.08 -6.28
N SER A 69 10.52 16.45 -5.12
CA SER A 69 11.00 17.55 -4.30
C SER A 69 12.03 17.12 -3.26
N GLY A 70 12.36 15.84 -3.19
CA GLY A 70 13.27 15.26 -2.22
C GLY A 70 12.62 14.91 -0.88
N ARG A 71 11.28 14.97 -0.74
CA ARG A 71 10.58 14.54 0.47
C ARG A 71 10.61 13.03 0.61
N ARG A 72 10.88 12.57 1.80
CA ARG A 72 10.92 11.15 2.16
C ARG A 72 9.55 10.70 2.63
N ILE A 73 8.95 9.76 1.92
CA ILE A 73 7.59 9.28 2.15
C ILE A 73 7.63 7.84 2.60
N GLN A 74 7.08 7.58 3.80
CA GLN A 74 6.81 6.22 4.28
C GLN A 74 5.43 5.79 3.80
N VAL A 75 5.31 4.61 3.21
CA VAL A 75 4.03 4.07 2.72
C VAL A 75 3.51 2.99 3.67
N LYS A 76 2.24 3.06 4.01
CA LYS A 76 1.53 2.07 4.82
C LYS A 76 0.25 1.66 4.14
N ALA A 77 0.11 0.38 3.86
CA ALA A 77 -1.09 -0.18 3.26
C ALA A 77 -1.85 -1.09 4.21
N MET A 78 -3.16 -1.10 4.08
CA MET A 78 -4.06 -2.02 4.75
C MET A 78 -5.05 -2.55 3.72
N GLY A 79 -5.19 -3.87 3.65
CA GLY A 79 -6.16 -4.55 2.79
C GLY A 79 -7.05 -5.46 3.60
N GLY A 80 -8.30 -5.53 3.21
CA GLY A 80 -9.15 -6.66 3.33
C GLY A 80 -9.61 -7.19 4.67
N ARG A 81 -9.57 -6.49 5.77
CA ARG A 81 -10.27 -6.85 7.01
C ARG A 81 -10.68 -5.64 7.81
N VAL A 82 -11.38 -4.73 7.19
CA VAL A 82 -12.04 -3.66 7.96
C VAL A 82 -13.43 -4.12 8.35
N VAL A 83 -13.49 -5.17 9.14
CA VAL A 83 -14.65 -5.41 10.00
C VAL A 83 -14.38 -4.63 11.29
N GLY A 84 -14.90 -3.41 11.33
CA GLY A 84 -14.68 -2.48 12.43
C GLY A 84 -13.39 -1.64 12.27
N ARG A 85 -13.38 -0.46 12.88
CA ARG A 85 -12.28 0.52 12.88
C ARG A 85 -11.05 0.10 13.70
N SER A 86 -10.82 -1.20 13.90
CA SER A 86 -9.77 -1.73 14.78
C SER A 86 -8.49 -2.17 14.04
N GLY A 87 -8.43 -1.97 12.72
CA GLY A 87 -7.25 -2.31 11.93
C GLY A 87 -6.02 -1.53 12.38
N LYS A 88 -4.88 -2.21 12.47
CA LYS A 88 -3.58 -1.61 12.74
C LYS A 88 -2.71 -1.69 11.50
N PHE A 89 -2.03 -0.61 11.18
CA PHE A 89 -0.99 -0.62 10.13
C PHE A 89 0.25 -1.36 10.61
N SER A 90 1.12 -1.75 9.69
CA SER A 90 2.43 -2.27 10.05
C SER A 90 3.21 -1.23 10.86
N ARG A 91 4.08 -1.72 11.76
CA ARG A 91 4.85 -0.85 12.64
C ARG A 91 5.79 0.08 11.88
N PHE A 92 6.02 1.25 12.44
CA PHE A 92 7.11 2.13 12.08
C PHE A 92 8.39 1.69 12.78
N ARG A 93 9.45 1.49 12.00
CA ARG A 93 10.77 1.15 12.52
C ARG A 93 11.61 2.38 12.83
N SER A 94 11.28 3.49 12.20
CA SER A 94 11.94 4.78 12.28
C SER A 94 10.92 5.86 11.98
N PHE A 95 11.15 7.08 12.45
CA PHE A 95 10.43 8.30 12.07
C PHE A 95 11.31 9.27 11.26
N ASP A 96 12.37 8.75 10.67
CA ASP A 96 13.25 9.53 9.78
C ASP A 96 12.65 9.59 8.36
N PHE A 97 11.47 10.17 8.26
CA PHE A 97 10.74 10.50 7.04
C PHE A 97 10.00 11.82 7.23
N ASP A 98 9.55 12.44 6.15
CA ASP A 98 8.86 13.74 6.21
C ASP A 98 7.35 13.55 6.32
N THR A 99 6.79 12.61 5.54
CA THR A 99 5.36 12.26 5.59
C THR A 99 5.15 10.76 5.49
N ALA A 100 4.00 10.30 5.98
CA ALA A 100 3.50 8.94 5.74
C ALA A 100 2.23 9.01 4.90
N VAL A 101 2.13 8.15 3.88
CA VAL A 101 0.91 7.95 3.11
C VAL A 101 0.30 6.61 3.50
N PHE A 102 -0.92 6.68 4.01
CA PHE A 102 -1.70 5.52 4.43
C PHE A 102 -2.74 5.21 3.35
N LEU A 103 -2.74 3.99 2.83
CA LEU A 103 -3.67 3.53 1.81
C LEU A 103 -4.51 2.37 2.36
N ILE A 104 -5.82 2.49 2.25
CA ILE A 104 -6.77 1.48 2.70
C ILE A 104 -7.54 0.96 1.50
N PHE A 105 -7.43 -0.34 1.26
CA PHE A 105 -8.09 -1.05 0.17
C PHE A 105 -9.24 -1.91 0.68
N ALA A 106 -10.32 -2.01 -0.10
CA ALA A 106 -11.42 -2.91 0.19
C ALA A 106 -10.97 -4.38 0.15
N ALA A 107 -11.58 -5.22 0.98
CA ALA A 107 -11.16 -6.60 1.20
C ALA A 107 -11.18 -7.49 -0.04
N GLU A 108 -12.24 -7.37 -0.82
CA GLU A 108 -12.54 -8.29 -1.92
C GLU A 108 -12.26 -7.65 -3.28
N THR A 109 -12.55 -6.36 -3.43
CA THR A 109 -12.42 -5.66 -4.71
C THR A 109 -11.05 -5.01 -4.88
N PHE A 110 -10.27 -4.81 -3.80
CA PHE A 110 -9.04 -4.05 -3.78
C PHE A 110 -9.19 -2.60 -4.29
N GLU A 111 -10.41 -2.07 -4.30
CA GLU A 111 -10.62 -0.64 -4.54
C GLU A 111 -9.97 0.18 -3.42
N LEU A 112 -9.31 1.26 -3.77
CA LEU A 112 -8.75 2.20 -2.80
C LEU A 112 -9.89 3.02 -2.17
N VAL A 113 -10.23 2.71 -0.91
CA VAL A 113 -11.36 3.35 -0.23
C VAL A 113 -11.00 4.63 0.49
N LEU A 114 -9.76 4.72 1.01
CA LEU A 114 -9.26 5.89 1.72
C LEU A 114 -7.75 6.01 1.55
N ALA A 115 -7.25 7.23 1.36
CA ALA A 115 -5.84 7.54 1.50
C ALA A 115 -5.64 8.84 2.28
N ARG A 116 -4.69 8.83 3.21
CA ARG A 116 -4.34 9.98 4.06
C ARG A 116 -2.83 10.24 3.98
N GLU A 117 -2.45 11.49 3.81
CA GLU A 117 -1.06 11.94 3.94
C GLU A 117 -0.89 12.71 5.24
N VAL A 118 0.02 12.25 6.08
CA VAL A 118 0.21 12.75 7.45
C VAL A 118 1.68 13.01 7.70
N ASP A 119 2.02 14.16 8.26
CA ASP A 119 3.40 14.47 8.65
C ASP A 119 3.91 13.53 9.76
N ALA A 120 5.23 13.34 9.82
CA ALA A 120 5.86 12.39 10.73
C ALA A 120 5.55 12.68 12.21
N ASP A 121 5.56 13.96 12.60
CA ASP A 121 5.31 14.38 14.00
C ASP A 121 3.86 14.03 14.42
N SER A 122 2.90 14.28 13.54
CA SER A 122 1.49 13.94 13.78
C SER A 122 1.28 12.43 13.88
N VAL A 123 1.97 11.64 13.07
CA VAL A 123 1.92 10.17 13.18
C VAL A 123 2.53 9.71 14.50
N GLU A 124 3.70 10.22 14.87
CA GLU A 124 4.38 9.84 16.11
C GLU A 124 3.56 10.19 17.35
N ALA A 125 2.86 11.33 17.34
CA ALA A 125 2.02 11.78 18.43
C ALA A 125 0.86 10.83 18.74
N VAL A 126 0.29 10.16 17.74
CA VAL A 126 -0.87 9.27 17.92
C VAL A 126 -0.52 7.78 17.97
N ALA A 127 0.63 7.39 17.45
CA ALA A 127 1.05 5.99 17.39
C ALA A 127 1.74 5.56 18.69
N PRO A 128 1.10 4.76 19.56
CA PRO A 128 1.71 4.33 20.81
C PRO A 128 2.90 3.40 20.57
N TYR A 129 3.94 3.57 21.39
CA TYR A 129 5.08 2.65 21.39
C TYR A 129 4.72 1.34 22.10
N SER A 130 5.09 0.23 21.47
CA SER A 130 4.96 -1.10 22.05
C SER A 130 6.32 -1.76 22.25
N ARG A 131 6.66 -2.08 23.48
CA ARG A 131 7.88 -2.84 23.81
C ARG A 131 7.92 -4.22 23.17
N HIS A 132 6.76 -4.87 23.09
CA HIS A 132 6.62 -6.21 22.51
C HIS A 132 6.99 -6.25 21.02
N THR A 133 6.64 -5.23 20.28
CA THR A 133 6.92 -5.13 18.83
C THR A 133 8.13 -4.25 18.50
N ASN A 134 8.73 -3.63 19.51
CA ASN A 134 9.81 -2.64 19.36
C ASN A 134 9.52 -1.64 18.26
N GLY A 135 8.39 -0.95 18.34
CA GLY A 135 7.98 0.03 17.36
C GLY A 135 6.65 0.68 17.70
N ARG A 136 6.27 1.66 16.86
CA ARG A 136 5.00 2.38 16.98
C ARG A 136 4.04 1.89 15.89
N GLN A 137 2.77 1.79 16.22
CA GLN A 137 1.72 1.41 15.26
C GLN A 137 0.55 2.37 15.36
N ALA A 138 0.11 2.88 14.21
CA ALA A 138 -1.13 3.63 14.09
C ALA A 138 -2.30 2.69 13.77
N THR A 139 -3.48 3.04 14.26
CA THR A 139 -4.74 2.39 13.91
C THR A 139 -5.45 3.15 12.80
N LEU A 140 -6.32 2.45 12.06
CA LEU A 140 -7.17 3.08 11.05
C LEU A 140 -7.95 4.26 11.63
N ARG A 141 -8.58 4.07 12.80
CA ARG A 141 -9.36 5.12 13.48
C ARG A 141 -8.55 6.40 13.76
N GLN A 142 -7.28 6.25 14.14
CA GLN A 142 -6.40 7.40 14.38
C GLN A 142 -6.07 8.12 13.08
N VAL A 143 -5.78 7.35 12.01
CA VAL A 143 -5.36 7.90 10.72
C VAL A 143 -6.50 8.59 9.97
N GLU A 144 -7.73 8.07 10.04
CA GLU A 144 -8.91 8.62 9.35
C GLU A 144 -9.13 10.13 9.55
N SER A 145 -8.76 10.65 10.71
CA SER A 145 -8.96 12.05 11.09
C SER A 145 -7.71 12.91 10.99
N LEU A 146 -6.58 12.35 10.53
CA LEU A 146 -5.30 13.07 10.46
C LEU A 146 -4.95 13.52 9.05
N GLY A 147 -4.15 14.58 8.99
CA GLY A 147 -3.49 15.05 7.78
C GLY A 147 -4.46 15.42 6.64
N LEU A 148 -4.00 15.22 5.41
CA LEU A 148 -4.73 15.53 4.19
C LEU A 148 -5.43 14.30 3.62
N ASP A 149 -6.63 14.47 3.10
CA ASP A 149 -7.30 13.46 2.30
C ASP A 149 -6.72 13.50 0.87
N VAL A 150 -6.03 12.45 0.48
CA VAL A 150 -5.43 12.28 -0.83
C VAL A 150 -6.06 11.11 -1.61
N THR A 151 -7.26 10.70 -1.20
CA THR A 151 -7.94 9.50 -1.75
C THR A 151 -8.13 9.59 -3.26
N THR A 152 -8.64 10.72 -3.76
CA THR A 152 -8.90 10.88 -5.21
C THR A 152 -7.61 10.79 -6.01
N GLU A 153 -6.57 11.50 -5.58
CA GLU A 153 -5.25 11.48 -6.23
C GLU A 153 -4.65 10.08 -6.27
N MET A 154 -4.71 9.35 -5.16
CA MET A 154 -4.18 7.99 -5.09
C MET A 154 -5.00 6.99 -5.91
N ARG A 155 -6.33 7.18 -6.05
CA ARG A 155 -7.17 6.38 -6.96
C ARG A 155 -6.79 6.59 -8.42
N GLU A 156 -6.59 7.83 -8.83
CA GLU A 156 -6.15 8.17 -10.19
C GLU A 156 -4.78 7.53 -10.47
N ALA A 157 -3.83 7.65 -9.54
CA ALA A 157 -2.53 7.02 -9.66
C ALA A 157 -2.63 5.48 -9.72
N PHE A 158 -3.49 4.88 -8.91
CA PHE A 158 -3.70 3.43 -8.94
C PHE A 158 -4.22 2.95 -10.30
N ALA A 159 -5.14 3.68 -10.90
CA ALA A 159 -5.67 3.36 -12.23
C ALA A 159 -4.58 3.37 -13.33
N THR A 160 -3.53 4.17 -13.17
CA THR A 160 -2.43 4.22 -14.16
C THR A 160 -1.51 2.99 -14.13
N LEU A 161 -1.62 2.14 -13.13
CA LEU A 161 -0.82 0.91 -13.03
C LEU A 161 -1.34 -0.21 -13.94
N ASP A 162 -2.58 -0.08 -14.45
CA ASP A 162 -3.16 -1.04 -15.39
C ASP A 162 -2.68 -0.78 -16.81
N PRO A 163 -2.26 -1.83 -17.56
CA PRO A 163 -1.73 -1.68 -18.90
C PRO A 163 -2.74 -1.13 -19.92
N ASP A 164 -4.03 -1.31 -19.67
CA ASP A 164 -5.10 -0.92 -20.59
C ASP A 164 -5.54 0.56 -20.47
N ALA A 165 -4.99 1.28 -19.48
CA ALA A 165 -5.30 2.71 -19.30
C ALA A 165 -4.72 3.60 -20.40
N VAL A 166 -3.77 3.09 -21.20
CA VAL A 166 -3.08 3.85 -22.26
C VAL A 166 -3.78 3.74 -23.62
N ASP A 167 -4.57 2.70 -23.87
CA ASP A 167 -5.18 2.42 -25.17
C ASP A 167 -6.61 2.98 -25.36
N LEU A 168 -7.18 3.66 -24.35
CA LEU A 168 -8.53 4.24 -24.44
C LEU A 168 -8.55 5.72 -24.86
N VAL A 169 -7.40 6.28 -25.26
CA VAL A 169 -7.29 7.65 -25.79
C VAL A 169 -6.71 7.62 -27.21
N GLN A 170 -7.43 7.00 -28.14
CA GLN A 170 -7.30 7.24 -29.57
C GLN A 170 -8.67 7.45 -30.19
#